data_0e720492460f7104534ab2cf5354b96f
#
_entry.id   0e720492460f7104534ab2cf5354b96f
#
_cell.length_a   1.000
_cell.length_b   1.000
_cell.length_c   1.000
_cell.angle_alpha   90.00
_cell.angle_beta   90.00
_cell.angle_gamma   90.00
#
_symmetry.space_group_name_H-M   'P 1'
#
loop_
_entity.id
_entity.type
_entity.pdbx_description
1 polymer ?
#
loop_
_entity_poly.entity_id
_entity_poly.type
_entity_poly.pdbx_seq_one_letter_code
_entity_poly.pdbx_strand_id
1 'polypeptide(L)'
;VYKRQLIKCILGLLKPTTGEILYRVTTASNNNPAFLDNSATNSQFSTLNSQFSMGYLPQYNSIDRKFPITVEEVILSGLSSQKSLISRFTATHREKARQVIARMGLEGLEKRAIGALSGGQLQRALLGRAIISDPALVVLDEPSTYIDKRFEARLYELLAEINHDCAIILVSHDIGTVLQQVKSIACVNETLDYHPDTGVSEEWLERNFNCPIELLG
;
A
#
# COMPACT_ATOMS: atom_id res chain seq x y z
N VAL A 1 7.37 -15.83 -3.57
CA VAL A 1 8.65 -15.30 -3.05
C VAL A 1 9.04 -14.05 -3.81
N TYR A 2 9.12 -14.08 -5.15
CA TYR A 2 9.62 -12.98 -6.00
C TYR A 2 8.81 -11.67 -5.86
N LYS A 3 7.47 -11.74 -5.85
CA LYS A 3 6.59 -10.56 -5.68
C LYS A 3 6.96 -9.74 -4.44
N ARG A 4 7.16 -10.42 -3.29
CA ARG A 4 7.52 -9.74 -2.02
C ARG A 4 8.93 -9.16 -2.04
N GLN A 5 9.88 -9.82 -2.71
CA GLN A 5 11.23 -9.27 -2.86
C GLN A 5 11.18 -7.99 -3.68
N LEU A 6 10.45 -7.98 -4.80
CA LEU A 6 10.26 -6.79 -5.63
C LEU A 6 9.61 -5.64 -4.83
N ILE A 7 8.52 -5.94 -4.08
CA ILE A 7 7.87 -4.93 -3.22
C ILE A 7 8.86 -4.35 -2.21
N LYS A 8 9.65 -5.19 -1.54
CA LYS A 8 10.64 -4.71 -0.58
C LYS A 8 11.73 -3.85 -1.23
N CYS A 9 12.10 -4.15 -2.47
CA CYS A 9 13.00 -3.30 -3.24
C CYS A 9 12.33 -1.95 -3.59
N ILE A 10 11.08 -1.97 -4.07
CA ILE A 10 10.30 -0.75 -4.33
C ILE A 10 10.14 0.09 -3.06
N LEU A 11 9.93 -0.50 -1.91
CA LEU A 11 9.81 0.21 -0.64
C LEU A 11 11.18 0.64 -0.04
N GLY A 12 12.30 0.33 -0.71
CA GLY A 12 13.64 0.60 -0.20
C GLY A 12 14.05 -0.22 1.01
N LEU A 13 13.30 -1.27 1.34
CA LEU A 13 13.59 -2.19 2.45
C LEU A 13 14.66 -3.23 2.09
N LEU A 14 14.87 -3.46 0.79
CA LEU A 14 15.94 -4.30 0.24
C LEU A 14 16.60 -3.55 -0.92
N LYS A 15 17.92 -3.75 -1.06
CA LYS A 15 18.63 -3.30 -2.27
C LYS A 15 18.50 -4.38 -3.37
N PRO A 16 18.23 -4.00 -4.63
CA PRO A 16 18.32 -4.93 -5.74
C PRO A 16 19.77 -5.43 -5.89
N THR A 17 19.94 -6.67 -6.31
CA THR A 17 21.27 -7.25 -6.55
C THR A 17 21.97 -6.56 -7.71
N THR A 18 21.21 -6.18 -8.75
CA THR A 18 21.65 -5.43 -9.92
C THR A 18 20.53 -4.48 -10.37
N GLY A 19 20.87 -3.45 -11.13
CA GLY A 19 19.89 -2.46 -11.61
C GLY A 19 19.52 -1.42 -10.55
N GLU A 20 18.55 -0.60 -10.89
CA GLU A 20 18.07 0.52 -10.07
C GLU A 20 16.55 0.64 -10.12
N ILE A 21 15.96 1.30 -9.12
CA ILE A 21 14.54 1.61 -9.07
C ILE A 21 14.41 3.13 -9.10
N LEU A 22 13.74 3.62 -10.12
CA LEU A 22 13.52 5.06 -10.34
C LEU A 22 12.07 5.42 -10.04
N TYR A 23 11.86 6.48 -9.27
CA TYR A 23 10.54 7.06 -9.03
C TYR A 23 10.42 8.36 -9.81
N ARG A 24 9.37 8.46 -10.61
CA ARG A 24 9.03 9.72 -11.31
C ARG A 24 7.80 10.32 -10.65
N VAL A 25 7.96 11.51 -10.10
CA VAL A 25 6.84 12.30 -9.59
C VAL A 25 6.54 13.42 -10.58
N THR A 26 5.35 13.42 -11.15
CA THR A 26 4.88 14.51 -12.00
C THR A 26 4.07 15.45 -11.13
N THR A 27 4.63 16.61 -10.78
CA THR A 27 3.87 17.67 -10.12
C THR A 27 3.14 18.47 -11.18
N ALA A 28 1.84 18.71 -11.00
CA ALA A 28 1.00 19.44 -11.94
C ALA A 28 1.48 20.91 -12.19
N SER A 29 2.44 21.41 -11.39
CA SER A 29 2.91 22.79 -11.41
C SER A 29 4.16 23.04 -12.25
N ASN A 30 4.92 22.01 -12.62
CA ASN A 30 6.13 22.17 -13.44
C ASN A 30 6.26 21.00 -14.40
N ASN A 31 6.25 21.30 -15.71
CA ASN A 31 6.45 20.33 -16.81
C ASN A 31 7.86 19.68 -16.83
N ASN A 32 8.60 19.73 -15.74
CA ASN A 32 9.91 19.13 -15.62
C ASN A 32 9.84 17.91 -14.68
N PRO A 33 9.90 16.67 -15.19
CA PRO A 33 9.85 15.47 -14.37
C PRO A 33 11.13 15.40 -13.52
N ALA A 34 10.97 15.49 -12.20
CA ALA A 34 12.07 15.20 -11.29
C ALA A 34 12.27 13.68 -11.23
N PHE A 35 13.41 13.20 -11.70
CA PHE A 35 13.84 11.82 -11.50
C PHE A 35 14.42 11.69 -10.09
N LEU A 36 13.86 10.79 -9.31
CA LEU A 36 14.39 10.45 -8.00
C LEU A 36 15.15 9.13 -8.15
N ASP A 37 16.46 9.23 -8.18
CA ASP A 37 17.36 8.08 -8.31
C ASP A 37 17.58 7.43 -6.94
N ASN A 38 17.38 6.12 -6.86
CA ASN A 38 17.59 5.31 -5.66
C ASN A 38 19.05 4.80 -5.54
N SER A 39 19.92 5.12 -6.53
CA SER A 39 21.34 4.70 -6.55
C SER A 39 22.20 5.45 -5.55
N ALA A 40 21.66 6.52 -4.96
CA ALA A 40 22.39 7.36 -4.03
C ALA A 40 22.54 6.69 -2.65
N THR A 41 23.77 6.73 -2.15
CA THR A 41 24.20 6.36 -0.81
C THR A 41 23.24 6.84 0.30
N ASN A 42 23.22 6.16 1.44
CA ASN A 42 22.32 6.36 2.60
C ASN A 42 21.95 7.82 2.98
N SER A 43 22.73 8.83 2.57
CA SER A 43 22.46 10.25 2.84
C SER A 43 21.43 10.89 1.91
N GLN A 44 21.21 10.36 0.71
CA GLN A 44 20.19 10.88 -0.23
C GLN A 44 18.82 10.21 -0.01
N PHE A 45 18.78 9.02 0.57
CA PHE A 45 17.54 8.35 0.96
C PHE A 45 16.72 9.16 1.98
N SER A 46 17.41 9.88 2.89
CA SER A 46 16.75 10.77 3.86
C SER A 46 16.12 12.02 3.20
N THR A 47 16.70 12.51 2.12
CA THR A 47 16.18 13.67 1.39
C THR A 47 14.99 13.27 0.51
N LEU A 48 14.99 12.05 -0.05
CA LEU A 48 13.87 11.48 -0.81
C LEU A 48 12.65 11.23 0.08
N ASN A 49 12.86 10.72 1.30
CA ASN A 49 11.77 10.47 2.26
C ASN A 49 11.03 11.73 2.71
N SER A 50 11.63 12.91 2.61
CA SER A 50 10.95 14.17 2.93
C SER A 50 10.05 14.69 1.79
N GLN A 51 10.29 14.24 0.55
CA GLN A 51 9.54 14.68 -0.65
C GLN A 51 8.63 13.58 -1.21
N PHE A 52 8.94 12.30 -0.97
CA PHE A 52 8.21 11.16 -1.49
C PHE A 52 7.81 10.22 -0.36
N SER A 53 6.61 10.40 0.15
CA SER A 53 6.05 9.54 1.19
C SER A 53 5.44 8.28 0.57
N MET A 54 5.78 7.11 1.13
CA MET A 54 5.22 5.82 0.75
C MET A 54 4.45 5.20 1.90
N GLY A 55 3.24 4.72 1.59
CA GLY A 55 2.45 3.91 2.50
C GLY A 55 2.62 2.43 2.21
N TYR A 56 2.62 1.59 3.23
CA TYR A 56 2.70 0.15 3.07
C TYR A 56 1.72 -0.59 3.98
N LEU A 57 0.88 -1.40 3.37
CA LEU A 57 0.04 -2.39 4.04
C LEU A 57 0.69 -3.77 3.85
N PRO A 58 1.34 -4.32 4.89
CA PRO A 58 1.93 -5.64 4.83
C PRO A 58 0.86 -6.73 4.90
N GLN A 59 1.20 -7.93 4.45
CA GLN A 59 0.34 -9.09 4.61
C GLN A 59 -0.01 -9.31 6.10
N TYR A 60 -1.26 -9.65 6.37
CA TYR A 60 -1.82 -9.80 7.72
C TYR A 60 -0.98 -10.66 8.68
N ASN A 61 -0.45 -11.78 8.20
CA ASN A 61 0.32 -12.72 9.02
C ASN A 61 1.66 -12.19 9.53
N SER A 62 2.11 -11.02 9.06
CA SER A 62 3.36 -10.39 9.48
C SER A 62 3.22 -9.51 10.73
N ILE A 63 2.00 -9.34 11.27
CA ILE A 63 1.71 -8.44 12.38
C ILE A 63 1.64 -9.21 13.70
N ASP A 64 2.47 -8.79 14.66
CA ASP A 64 2.38 -9.31 16.03
C ASP A 64 1.19 -8.70 16.77
N ARG A 65 0.13 -9.48 16.90
CA ARG A 65 -1.11 -9.10 17.59
C ARG A 65 -0.96 -8.99 19.11
N LYS A 66 0.11 -9.52 19.69
CA LYS A 66 0.38 -9.42 21.13
C LYS A 66 0.97 -8.09 21.53
N PHE A 67 1.43 -7.30 20.56
CA PHE A 67 1.98 -5.98 20.82
C PHE A 67 0.89 -5.05 21.40
N PRO A 68 1.10 -4.44 22.58
CA PRO A 68 0.08 -3.67 23.29
C PRO A 68 -0.08 -2.25 22.72
N ILE A 69 -0.50 -2.15 21.46
CA ILE A 69 -0.73 -0.88 20.76
C ILE A 69 -2.21 -0.74 20.40
N THR A 70 -2.74 0.46 20.50
CA THR A 70 -4.14 0.78 20.19
C THR A 70 -4.33 1.10 18.69
N VAL A 71 -5.60 1.11 18.23
CA VAL A 71 -5.96 1.52 16.87
C VAL A 71 -5.44 2.92 16.55
N GLU A 72 -5.65 3.90 17.45
CA GLU A 72 -5.18 5.27 17.27
C GLU A 72 -3.66 5.33 17.13
N GLU A 73 -2.93 4.61 17.97
CA GLU A 73 -1.46 4.58 17.94
C GLU A 73 -0.91 3.89 16.69
N VAL A 74 -1.55 2.81 16.23
CA VAL A 74 -1.18 2.17 14.94
C VAL A 74 -1.34 3.15 13.80
N ILE A 75 -2.48 3.83 13.70
CA ILE A 75 -2.72 4.78 12.63
C ILE A 75 -1.74 5.96 12.73
N LEU A 76 -1.55 6.54 13.91
CA LEU A 76 -0.59 7.62 14.14
C LEU A 76 0.85 7.22 13.79
N SER A 77 1.22 5.95 13.94
CA SER A 77 2.56 5.48 13.59
C SER A 77 2.89 5.67 12.11
N GLY A 78 1.90 5.78 11.22
CA GLY A 78 2.09 6.12 9.81
C GLY A 78 2.67 7.51 9.57
N LEU A 79 2.60 8.41 10.56
CA LEU A 79 3.22 9.75 10.53
C LEU A 79 4.65 9.78 11.09
N SER A 80 5.21 8.64 11.49
CA SER A 80 6.52 8.61 12.18
C SER A 80 7.67 9.11 11.30
N SER A 81 7.59 8.95 9.98
CA SER A 81 8.58 9.47 9.03
C SER A 81 8.54 11.00 8.89
N GLN A 82 7.42 11.63 9.23
CA GLN A 82 7.22 13.09 9.10
C GLN A 82 7.63 13.86 10.36
N LYS A 83 8.08 13.17 11.42
CA LYS A 83 8.44 13.79 12.68
C LYS A 83 9.81 13.34 13.20
N SER A 84 10.43 14.15 14.06
CA SER A 84 11.63 13.72 14.80
C SER A 84 11.29 12.56 15.74
N LEU A 85 12.23 11.63 15.94
CA LEU A 85 12.08 10.45 16.80
C LEU A 85 11.64 10.80 18.24
N ILE A 86 12.01 11.99 18.73
CA ILE A 86 11.78 12.45 20.11
C ILE A 86 10.47 13.27 20.23
N SER A 87 9.89 13.71 19.12
CA SER A 87 8.70 14.57 19.18
C SER A 87 7.41 13.78 19.45
N ARG A 88 6.53 14.33 20.28
CA ARG A 88 5.19 13.78 20.53
C ARG A 88 4.24 14.10 19.37
N PHE A 89 3.21 13.28 19.18
CA PHE A 89 2.14 13.59 18.24
C PHE A 89 1.37 14.83 18.71
N THR A 90 1.16 15.79 17.80
CA THR A 90 0.45 17.05 18.04
C THR A 90 -1.07 16.84 18.05
N ALA A 91 -1.82 17.87 18.45
CA ALA A 91 -3.29 17.87 18.33
C ALA A 91 -3.73 17.70 16.87
N THR A 92 -3.02 18.31 15.93
CA THR A 92 -3.28 18.19 14.48
C THR A 92 -3.10 16.74 13.99
N HIS A 93 -2.03 16.05 14.44
CA HIS A 93 -1.82 14.63 14.10
C HIS A 93 -2.96 13.75 14.63
N ARG A 94 -3.45 14.01 15.83
CA ARG A 94 -4.55 13.26 16.43
C ARG A 94 -5.88 13.53 15.72
N GLU A 95 -6.10 14.77 15.27
CA GLU A 95 -7.27 15.11 14.47
C GLU A 95 -7.26 14.36 13.14
N LYS A 96 -6.13 14.37 12.44
CA LYS A 96 -5.95 13.59 11.21
C LYS A 96 -6.19 12.10 11.44
N ALA A 97 -5.69 11.56 12.56
CA ALA A 97 -5.94 10.16 12.91
C ALA A 97 -7.43 9.87 13.13
N ARG A 98 -8.18 10.76 13.78
CA ARG A 98 -9.64 10.62 13.95
C ARG A 98 -10.38 10.58 12.62
N GLN A 99 -10.03 11.47 11.69
CA GLN A 99 -10.62 11.49 10.34
C GLN A 99 -10.33 10.16 9.59
N VAL A 100 -9.10 9.66 9.68
CA VAL A 100 -8.74 8.36 9.09
C VAL A 100 -9.48 7.20 9.77
N ILE A 101 -9.61 7.20 11.10
CA ILE A 101 -10.37 6.21 11.86
C ILE A 101 -11.83 6.16 11.40
N ALA A 102 -12.47 7.34 11.24
CA ALA A 102 -13.83 7.43 10.72
C ALA A 102 -13.94 6.90 9.29
N ARG A 103 -13.00 7.30 8.42
CA ARG A 103 -12.94 6.82 7.03
C ARG A 103 -12.79 5.29 6.93
N MET A 104 -12.07 4.69 7.91
CA MET A 104 -11.91 3.24 8.02
C MET A 104 -13.11 2.53 8.69
N GLY A 105 -14.12 3.26 9.18
CA GLY A 105 -15.24 2.69 9.94
C GLY A 105 -14.77 2.00 11.22
N LEU A 106 -13.86 2.64 11.96
CA LEU A 106 -13.28 2.15 13.23
C LEU A 106 -13.61 3.08 14.39
N GLU A 107 -14.63 3.93 14.26
CA GLU A 107 -15.12 4.82 15.31
C GLU A 107 -15.54 4.04 16.55
N GLY A 108 -15.18 4.55 17.71
CA GLY A 108 -15.39 3.87 19.00
C GLY A 108 -14.39 2.76 19.32
N LEU A 109 -13.43 2.49 18.43
CA LEU A 109 -12.37 1.49 18.63
C LEU A 109 -10.99 2.11 18.85
N GLU A 110 -10.89 3.42 18.95
CA GLU A 110 -9.64 4.20 19.01
C GLU A 110 -8.66 3.67 20.07
N LYS A 111 -9.19 3.37 21.24
CA LYS A 111 -8.43 2.88 22.41
C LYS A 111 -8.35 1.35 22.51
N ARG A 112 -8.97 0.64 21.57
CA ARG A 112 -8.94 -0.82 21.57
C ARG A 112 -7.56 -1.30 21.10
N ALA A 113 -7.01 -2.28 21.83
CA ALA A 113 -5.76 -2.93 21.43
C ALA A 113 -5.95 -3.71 20.12
N ILE A 114 -4.94 -3.68 19.22
CA ILE A 114 -5.01 -4.38 17.93
C ILE A 114 -5.23 -5.88 18.07
N GLY A 115 -4.75 -6.49 19.15
CA GLY A 115 -4.97 -7.90 19.46
C GLY A 115 -6.44 -8.28 19.70
N ALA A 116 -7.26 -7.32 20.12
CA ALA A 116 -8.69 -7.50 20.37
C ALA A 116 -9.59 -7.19 19.15
N LEU A 117 -8.99 -6.87 18.01
CA LEU A 117 -9.71 -6.59 16.76
C LEU A 117 -10.02 -7.86 15.99
N SER A 118 -11.14 -7.86 15.24
CA SER A 118 -11.35 -8.85 14.19
C SER A 118 -10.30 -8.71 13.07
N GLY A 119 -10.15 -9.73 12.22
CA GLY A 119 -9.24 -9.66 11.08
C GLY A 119 -9.49 -8.45 10.20
N GLY A 120 -10.73 -8.21 9.81
CA GLY A 120 -11.10 -7.06 8.97
C GLY A 120 -10.93 -5.72 9.68
N GLN A 121 -11.16 -5.62 11.00
CA GLN A 121 -10.88 -4.39 11.76
C GLN A 121 -9.39 -4.08 11.80
N LEU A 122 -8.55 -5.09 12.03
CA LEU A 122 -7.09 -4.92 12.01
C LEU A 122 -6.60 -4.49 10.61
N GLN A 123 -7.10 -5.14 9.56
CA GLN A 123 -6.77 -4.80 8.17
C GLN A 123 -7.07 -3.32 7.88
N ARG A 124 -8.25 -2.84 8.30
CA ARG A 124 -8.66 -1.44 8.16
C ARG A 124 -7.77 -0.47 8.95
N ALA A 125 -7.38 -0.84 10.18
CA ALA A 125 -6.45 -0.04 10.96
C ALA A 125 -5.06 0.08 10.29
N LEU A 126 -4.56 -1.01 9.72
CA LEU A 126 -3.30 -1.04 8.97
C LEU A 126 -3.38 -0.26 7.66
N LEU A 127 -4.51 -0.31 6.96
CA LEU A 127 -4.76 0.53 5.78
C LEU A 127 -4.78 2.02 6.18
N GLY A 128 -5.47 2.37 7.27
CA GLY A 128 -5.45 3.72 7.83
C GLY A 128 -4.04 4.21 8.14
N ARG A 129 -3.19 3.34 8.70
CA ARG A 129 -1.77 3.63 8.93
C ARG A 129 -1.03 3.92 7.64
N ALA A 130 -1.31 3.16 6.58
CA ALA A 130 -0.61 3.30 5.30
C ALA A 130 -0.94 4.63 4.61
N ILE A 131 -2.15 5.17 4.80
CA ILE A 131 -2.62 6.37 4.08
C ILE A 131 -2.55 7.66 4.88
N ILE A 132 -2.37 7.62 6.21
CA ILE A 132 -2.45 8.82 7.06
C ILE A 132 -1.42 9.90 6.72
N SER A 133 -0.29 9.51 6.11
CA SER A 133 0.77 10.46 5.71
C SER A 133 0.51 11.19 4.39
N ASP A 134 -0.65 10.99 3.74
CA ASP A 134 -0.96 11.39 2.37
C ASP A 134 0.17 10.99 1.41
N PRO A 135 0.44 9.69 1.29
CA PRO A 135 1.58 9.21 0.53
C PRO A 135 1.38 9.40 -0.98
N ALA A 136 2.48 9.62 -1.72
CA ALA A 136 2.44 9.64 -3.17
C ALA A 136 2.30 8.23 -3.79
N LEU A 137 2.69 7.20 -3.05
CA LEU A 137 2.57 5.79 -3.42
C LEU A 137 2.09 4.96 -2.23
N VAL A 138 1.08 4.13 -2.44
CA VAL A 138 0.67 3.09 -1.48
C VAL A 138 0.90 1.72 -2.09
N VAL A 139 1.56 0.85 -1.33
CA VAL A 139 1.74 -0.56 -1.69
C VAL A 139 0.88 -1.42 -0.76
N LEU A 140 0.01 -2.22 -1.34
CA LEU A 140 -0.94 -3.08 -0.62
C LEU A 140 -0.65 -4.55 -0.95
N ASP A 141 -0.26 -5.32 0.06
CA ASP A 141 0.03 -6.76 -0.08
C ASP A 141 -1.18 -7.57 0.42
N GLU A 142 -2.01 -8.03 -0.52
CA GLU A 142 -3.24 -8.81 -0.29
C GLU A 142 -4.24 -8.11 0.66
N PRO A 143 -4.73 -6.91 0.33
CA PRO A 143 -5.53 -6.10 1.24
C PRO A 143 -6.94 -6.66 1.52
N SER A 144 -7.49 -7.52 0.66
CA SER A 144 -8.82 -8.14 0.83
C SER A 144 -8.80 -9.41 1.69
N THR A 145 -7.63 -9.97 1.99
CA THR A 145 -7.51 -11.15 2.83
C THR A 145 -8.08 -10.88 4.23
N TYR A 146 -8.96 -11.73 4.73
CA TYR A 146 -9.66 -11.60 6.02
C TYR A 146 -10.73 -10.50 6.11
N ILE A 147 -11.07 -9.85 5.00
CA ILE A 147 -12.14 -8.88 4.90
C ILE A 147 -13.42 -9.59 4.44
N ASP A 148 -14.56 -9.28 5.07
CA ASP A 148 -15.85 -9.79 4.61
C ASP A 148 -16.26 -9.13 3.28
N LYS A 149 -17.11 -9.82 2.50
CA LYS A 149 -17.56 -9.36 1.18
C LYS A 149 -18.22 -7.97 1.18
N ARG A 150 -18.87 -7.58 2.29
CA ARG A 150 -19.51 -6.25 2.38
C ARG A 150 -18.46 -5.15 2.47
N PHE A 151 -17.40 -5.40 3.23
CA PHE A 151 -16.33 -4.42 3.34
C PHE A 151 -15.37 -4.48 2.14
N GLU A 152 -15.28 -5.59 1.44
CA GLU A 152 -14.45 -5.70 0.24
C GLU A 152 -14.87 -4.69 -0.84
N ALA A 153 -16.17 -4.59 -1.13
CA ALA A 153 -16.67 -3.57 -2.05
C ALA A 153 -16.29 -2.15 -1.58
N ARG A 154 -16.47 -1.86 -0.28
CA ARG A 154 -16.11 -0.57 0.32
C ARG A 154 -14.60 -0.30 0.27
N LEU A 155 -13.77 -1.34 0.41
CA LEU A 155 -12.32 -1.24 0.26
C LEU A 155 -11.94 -0.74 -1.13
N TYR A 156 -12.50 -1.34 -2.18
CA TYR A 156 -12.17 -0.94 -3.55
C TYR A 156 -12.69 0.47 -3.90
N GLU A 157 -13.87 0.86 -3.40
CA GLU A 157 -14.35 2.25 -3.50
C GLU A 157 -13.35 3.22 -2.84
N LEU A 158 -12.89 2.90 -1.63
CA LEU A 158 -11.91 3.69 -0.91
C LEU A 158 -10.56 3.76 -1.65
N LEU A 159 -10.11 2.65 -2.24
CA LEU A 159 -8.88 2.64 -3.04
C LEU A 159 -9.02 3.48 -4.31
N ALA A 160 -10.20 3.47 -4.95
CA ALA A 160 -10.48 4.34 -6.09
C ALA A 160 -10.42 5.83 -5.69
N GLU A 161 -11.01 6.20 -4.54
CA GLU A 161 -10.91 7.56 -4.00
C GLU A 161 -9.44 7.96 -3.75
N ILE A 162 -8.65 7.10 -3.11
CA ILE A 162 -7.23 7.36 -2.81
C ILE A 162 -6.42 7.48 -4.11
N ASN A 163 -6.76 6.69 -5.13
CA ASN A 163 -6.03 6.68 -6.40
C ASN A 163 -6.15 7.99 -7.22
N HIS A 164 -7.01 8.93 -6.81
CA HIS A 164 -7.04 10.27 -7.42
C HIS A 164 -5.76 11.05 -7.11
N ASP A 165 -5.22 10.92 -5.91
CA ASP A 165 -4.10 11.71 -5.41
C ASP A 165 -2.83 10.88 -5.18
N CYS A 166 -2.93 9.55 -5.25
CA CYS A 166 -1.89 8.61 -4.85
C CYS A 166 -1.79 7.46 -5.84
N ALA A 167 -0.59 7.10 -6.26
CA ALA A 167 -0.37 5.86 -7.00
C ALA A 167 -0.56 4.64 -6.07
N ILE A 168 -1.18 3.57 -6.59
CA ILE A 168 -1.43 2.35 -5.82
C ILE A 168 -0.79 1.16 -6.54
N ILE A 169 0.02 0.40 -5.81
CA ILE A 169 0.46 -0.94 -6.21
C ILE A 169 -0.33 -1.94 -5.38
N LEU A 170 -1.19 -2.70 -6.04
CA LEU A 170 -2.00 -3.74 -5.42
C LEU A 170 -1.43 -5.12 -5.76
N VAL A 171 -1.05 -5.88 -4.73
CA VAL A 171 -0.67 -7.29 -4.90
C VAL A 171 -1.83 -8.16 -4.48
N SER A 172 -2.27 -9.01 -5.39
CA SER A 172 -3.36 -9.93 -5.14
C SER A 172 -3.09 -11.27 -5.85
N HIS A 173 -3.78 -12.30 -5.39
CA HIS A 173 -3.92 -13.57 -6.08
C HIS A 173 -5.33 -13.76 -6.67
N ASP A 174 -6.27 -12.86 -6.34
CA ASP A 174 -7.61 -12.83 -6.91
C ASP A 174 -7.62 -11.99 -8.19
N ILE A 175 -7.45 -12.67 -9.32
CA ILE A 175 -7.32 -12.03 -10.63
C ILE A 175 -8.65 -11.43 -11.07
N GLY A 176 -9.78 -12.12 -10.88
CA GLY A 176 -11.09 -11.70 -11.35
C GLY A 176 -11.52 -10.35 -10.77
N THR A 177 -11.40 -10.20 -9.44
CA THR A 177 -11.73 -8.94 -8.76
C THR A 177 -10.76 -7.82 -9.13
N VAL A 178 -9.45 -8.14 -9.23
CA VAL A 178 -8.42 -7.12 -9.47
C VAL A 178 -8.48 -6.55 -10.88
N LEU A 179 -8.73 -7.37 -11.91
CA LEU A 179 -8.82 -6.91 -13.31
C LEU A 179 -9.83 -5.78 -13.53
N GLN A 180 -10.91 -5.77 -12.75
CA GLN A 180 -11.95 -4.74 -12.83
C GLN A 180 -11.57 -3.42 -12.15
N GLN A 181 -10.52 -3.43 -11.31
CA GLN A 181 -10.18 -2.32 -10.42
C GLN A 181 -8.85 -1.64 -10.77
N VAL A 182 -8.01 -2.29 -11.56
CA VAL A 182 -6.67 -1.79 -11.89
C VAL A 182 -6.60 -1.15 -13.27
N LYS A 183 -5.57 -0.35 -13.51
CA LYS A 183 -5.30 0.31 -14.79
C LYS A 183 -4.30 -0.45 -15.63
N SER A 184 -3.40 -1.19 -14.99
CA SER A 184 -2.33 -1.98 -15.62
C SER A 184 -1.97 -3.18 -14.75
N ILE A 185 -1.33 -4.16 -15.33
CA ILE A 185 -1.01 -5.43 -14.68
C ILE A 185 0.49 -5.71 -14.82
N ALA A 186 1.09 -6.21 -13.74
CA ALA A 186 2.43 -6.75 -13.76
C ALA A 186 2.43 -8.17 -13.19
N CYS A 187 2.72 -9.14 -14.02
CA CYS A 187 2.90 -10.52 -13.60
C CYS A 187 4.36 -10.75 -13.20
N VAL A 188 4.60 -11.22 -11.98
CA VAL A 188 5.94 -11.46 -11.45
C VAL A 188 6.11 -12.93 -11.10
N ASN A 189 6.94 -13.63 -11.90
CA ASN A 189 7.33 -15.02 -11.68
C ASN A 189 8.73 -15.21 -12.27
N GLU A 190 9.81 -15.08 -11.46
CA GLU A 190 11.22 -15.01 -11.88
C GLU A 190 11.52 -13.82 -12.80
N THR A 191 10.68 -13.60 -13.78
CA THR A 191 10.67 -12.45 -14.68
C THR A 191 9.47 -11.55 -14.37
N LEU A 192 9.48 -10.32 -14.89
CA LEU A 192 8.36 -9.39 -14.85
C LEU A 192 7.79 -9.26 -16.25
N ASP A 193 6.50 -9.59 -16.40
CA ASP A 193 5.73 -9.35 -17.60
C ASP A 193 4.69 -8.25 -17.33
N TYR A 194 4.83 -7.11 -18.01
CA TYR A 194 4.01 -5.91 -17.78
C TYR A 194 3.03 -5.70 -18.91
N HIS A 195 1.77 -5.50 -18.56
CA HIS A 195 0.68 -5.15 -19.46
C HIS A 195 0.14 -3.75 -19.10
N PRO A 196 0.15 -2.79 -20.05
CA PRO A 196 -0.17 -1.39 -19.76
C PRO A 196 -1.67 -1.12 -19.53
N ASP A 197 -2.53 -2.08 -19.82
CA ASP A 197 -3.97 -2.00 -19.64
C ASP A 197 -4.54 -3.33 -19.11
N THR A 198 -5.85 -3.43 -18.97
CA THR A 198 -6.56 -4.64 -18.51
C THR A 198 -7.17 -5.46 -19.63
N GLY A 199 -6.98 -5.05 -20.89
CA GLY A 199 -7.42 -5.79 -22.08
C GLY A 199 -6.53 -6.97 -22.42
N VAL A 200 -6.19 -7.78 -21.42
CA VAL A 200 -5.32 -8.95 -21.56
C VAL A 200 -6.02 -10.07 -22.32
N SER A 201 -5.30 -10.71 -23.25
CA SER A 201 -5.82 -11.87 -23.97
C SER A 201 -5.91 -13.10 -23.07
N GLU A 202 -6.83 -14.01 -23.41
CA GLU A 202 -6.95 -15.29 -22.74
C GLU A 202 -5.62 -16.05 -22.72
N GLU A 203 -4.90 -16.05 -23.84
CA GLU A 203 -3.58 -16.69 -23.97
C GLU A 203 -2.53 -16.09 -23.00
N TRP A 204 -2.60 -14.74 -22.77
CA TRP A 204 -1.71 -14.07 -21.82
C TRP A 204 -2.04 -14.49 -20.38
N LEU A 205 -3.33 -14.58 -20.04
CA LEU A 205 -3.79 -15.04 -18.73
C LEU A 205 -3.38 -16.48 -18.46
N GLU A 206 -3.59 -17.38 -19.42
CA GLU A 206 -3.19 -18.78 -19.29
C GLU A 206 -1.68 -18.94 -19.11
N ARG A 207 -0.88 -18.21 -19.90
CA ARG A 207 0.59 -18.26 -19.81
C ARG A 207 1.11 -17.80 -18.45
N ASN A 208 0.55 -16.73 -17.90
CA ASN A 208 1.08 -16.08 -16.72
C ASN A 208 0.48 -16.57 -15.41
N PHE A 209 -0.76 -17.05 -15.43
CA PHE A 209 -1.47 -17.46 -14.22
C PHE A 209 -1.77 -18.94 -14.13
N ASN A 210 -1.56 -19.67 -15.23
CA ASN A 210 -1.87 -21.13 -15.34
C ASN A 210 -3.34 -21.43 -14.90
N CYS A 211 -4.25 -20.48 -15.15
CA CYS A 211 -5.64 -20.51 -14.71
C CYS A 211 -6.54 -20.74 -15.92
N PRO A 212 -7.39 -21.80 -15.94
CA PRO A 212 -8.40 -21.95 -16.97
C PRO A 212 -9.38 -20.79 -16.95
N ILE A 213 -9.71 -20.25 -18.11
CA ILE A 213 -10.55 -19.06 -18.31
C ILE A 213 -11.97 -19.23 -17.74
N GLU A 214 -12.46 -20.45 -17.66
CA GLU A 214 -13.79 -20.78 -17.09
C GLU A 214 -13.98 -20.34 -15.63
N LEU A 215 -12.93 -19.92 -14.93
CA LEU A 215 -12.97 -19.44 -13.55
C LEU A 215 -12.97 -17.90 -13.42
N LEU A 216 -12.95 -17.17 -14.52
CA LEU A 216 -12.92 -15.70 -14.55
C LEU A 216 -14.28 -15.05 -14.89
N GLY A 217 -15.34 -15.86 -14.99
CA GLY A 217 -16.72 -15.42 -15.27
C GLY A 217 -17.50 -15.02 -14.03
#